data_4925e6b3c01a669bb654445f61c598fe
#
_entry.id   4925e6b3c01a669bb654445f61c598fe
#
_cell.length_a   1.000
_cell.length_b   1.000
_cell.length_c   1.000
_cell.angle_alpha   90.00
_cell.angle_beta   90.00
_cell.angle_gamma   90.00
#
_symmetry.space_group_name_H-M   'P 1'
#
loop_
_entity.id
_entity.type
_entity.pdbx_description
1 polymer ?
#
loop_
_entity_poly.entity_id
_entity_poly.type
_entity_poly.pdbx_seq_one_letter_code
_entity_poly.pdbx_strand_id
1 'polypeptide(L)'
;MKFTTGLLAVILLLAGMGASHAVVRIADDRGGRIGTYVDKYQDLRSAGEYVIIDGLCASACTIVLGAIPHDKICVTSHATLGFHAAWDFGANGRAITNPEATQMLYSMYPSPIRRWISQRGGLTPRMIFLHGRALQALYKPCYIDAQASQPSHVPPSSPPSSPSNAQAAAPAAPALSPAAAKASASH
;
A
#
# COMPACT_ATOMS: atom_id res chain seq x y z
N MET A 1 46.84 -18.71 28.15
CA MET A 1 46.42 -18.45 26.77
C MET A 1 45.02 -18.99 26.37
N LYS A 2 44.10 -19.29 27.32
CA LYS A 2 42.76 -19.83 27.04
C LYS A 2 41.63 -18.77 27.11
N PHE A 3 41.90 -17.56 27.61
CA PHE A 3 40.90 -16.47 27.76
C PHE A 3 40.77 -15.58 26.53
N THR A 4 41.76 -15.53 25.66
CA THR A 4 41.76 -14.67 24.46
C THR A 4 40.89 -15.22 23.33
N THR A 5 40.75 -16.55 23.25
CA THR A 5 39.92 -17.20 22.19
C THR A 5 38.44 -17.03 22.44
N GLY A 6 38.00 -16.99 23.71
CA GLY A 6 36.57 -16.78 24.04
C GLY A 6 36.10 -15.36 23.76
N LEU A 7 36.95 -14.36 24.01
CA LEU A 7 36.60 -12.95 23.78
C LEU A 7 36.44 -12.62 22.30
N LEU A 8 37.30 -13.18 21.44
CA LEU A 8 37.22 -13.01 19.97
C LEU A 8 35.94 -13.66 19.40
N ALA A 9 35.51 -14.81 19.90
CA ALA A 9 34.29 -15.49 19.44
C ALA A 9 33.03 -14.69 19.80
N VAL A 10 32.97 -14.05 20.97
CA VAL A 10 31.84 -13.22 21.42
C VAL A 10 31.76 -11.93 20.58
N ILE A 11 32.90 -11.31 20.24
CA ILE A 11 32.94 -10.11 19.40
C ILE A 11 32.49 -10.41 17.96
N LEU A 12 32.83 -11.57 17.40
CA LEU A 12 32.36 -11.98 16.06
C LEU A 12 30.84 -12.27 16.03
N LEU A 13 30.27 -12.80 17.11
CA LEU A 13 28.83 -13.05 17.20
C LEU A 13 28.00 -11.78 17.31
N LEU A 14 28.52 -10.71 17.91
CA LEU A 14 27.86 -9.41 18.03
C LEU A 14 27.93 -8.57 16.74
N ALA A 15 28.92 -8.81 15.88
CA ALA A 15 29.08 -8.09 14.60
C ALA A 15 28.07 -8.52 13.52
N GLY A 16 27.32 -9.61 13.73
CA GLY A 16 26.37 -10.17 12.75
C GLY A 16 24.93 -9.67 12.87
N MET A 17 24.60 -8.75 13.78
CA MET A 17 23.27 -8.16 13.87
C MET A 17 23.09 -7.09 12.80
N GLY A 18 22.90 -7.49 11.54
CA GLY A 18 22.46 -6.60 10.47
C GLY A 18 21.15 -5.93 10.87
N ALA A 19 21.11 -4.59 10.85
CA ALA A 19 19.87 -3.86 11.06
C ALA A 19 18.84 -4.29 10.01
N SER A 20 17.84 -5.05 10.42
CA SER A 20 16.69 -5.37 9.59
C SER A 20 15.86 -4.10 9.47
N HIS A 21 15.94 -3.41 8.33
CA HIS A 21 15.04 -2.30 8.05
C HIS A 21 13.66 -2.87 7.76
N ALA A 22 12.64 -2.44 8.50
CA ALA A 22 11.27 -2.80 8.20
C ALA A 22 10.81 -2.04 6.95
N VAL A 23 9.81 -2.57 6.28
CA VAL A 23 9.21 -2.00 5.07
C VAL A 23 7.77 -1.63 5.38
N VAL A 24 7.44 -0.36 5.24
CA VAL A 24 6.08 0.15 5.44
C VAL A 24 5.36 0.19 4.10
N ARG A 25 4.22 -0.51 4.00
CA ARG A 25 3.38 -0.53 2.81
C ARG A 25 2.15 0.37 3.01
N ILE A 26 1.93 1.29 2.07
CA ILE A 26 0.76 2.16 2.01
C ILE A 26 -0.15 1.64 0.89
N ALA A 27 -1.27 0.99 1.26
CA ALA A 27 -2.21 0.40 0.33
C ALA A 27 -3.48 1.27 0.12
N ASP A 28 -4.04 1.83 1.19
CA ASP A 28 -5.14 2.80 1.14
C ASP A 28 -5.03 3.73 2.35
N ASP A 29 -4.55 4.93 2.11
CA ASP A 29 -4.38 5.96 3.13
C ASP A 29 -4.93 7.30 2.61
N ARG A 30 -6.05 7.72 3.16
CA ARG A 30 -6.78 8.93 2.74
C ARG A 30 -6.32 10.20 3.43
N GLY A 31 -5.28 10.08 4.25
CA GLY A 31 -4.73 11.19 5.01
C GLY A 31 -5.49 11.51 6.30
N GLY A 32 -5.22 12.68 6.83
CA GLY A 32 -5.76 13.13 8.10
C GLY A 32 -5.09 14.42 8.56
N ARG A 33 -4.83 14.53 9.86
CA ARG A 33 -4.18 15.71 10.43
C ARG A 33 -2.71 15.79 10.01
N ILE A 34 -2.29 16.91 9.46
CA ILE A 34 -0.92 17.13 8.96
C ILE A 34 0.12 16.80 10.04
N GLY A 35 -0.03 17.31 11.26
CA GLY A 35 0.92 17.07 12.37
C GLY A 35 1.13 15.58 12.64
N THR A 36 0.06 14.79 12.70
CA THR A 36 0.13 13.35 12.91
C THR A 36 0.97 12.64 11.82
N TYR A 37 0.87 13.09 10.57
CA TYR A 37 1.64 12.52 9.47
C TYR A 37 3.10 12.99 9.46
N VAL A 38 3.35 14.22 9.87
CA VAL A 38 4.73 14.71 10.06
C VAL A 38 5.44 13.85 11.11
N ASP A 39 4.83 13.66 12.28
CA ASP A 39 5.40 12.86 13.35
C ASP A 39 5.63 11.40 12.89
N LYS A 40 4.60 10.76 12.33
CA LYS A 40 4.68 9.39 11.78
C LYS A 40 5.86 9.21 10.83
N TYR A 41 6.02 10.13 9.88
CA TYR A 41 7.09 9.98 8.89
C TYR A 41 8.47 10.41 9.38
N GLN A 42 8.55 11.26 10.39
CA GLN A 42 9.80 11.52 11.10
C GLN A 42 10.29 10.28 11.86
N ASP A 43 9.39 9.55 12.50
CA ASP A 43 9.72 8.28 13.18
C ASP A 43 10.22 7.23 12.16
N LEU A 44 9.52 7.05 11.05
CA LEU A 44 9.95 6.12 9.98
C LEU A 44 11.30 6.52 9.38
N ARG A 45 11.52 7.82 9.16
CA ARG A 45 12.81 8.33 8.69
C ARG A 45 13.93 8.04 9.67
N SER A 46 13.70 8.26 10.97
CA SER A 46 14.68 8.06 12.02
C SER A 46 15.02 6.57 12.20
N ALA A 47 14.04 5.69 12.02
CA ALA A 47 14.23 4.25 11.99
C ALA A 47 14.90 3.74 10.68
N GLY A 48 15.07 4.61 9.69
CA GLY A 48 15.68 4.23 8.42
C GLY A 48 14.82 3.35 7.52
N GLU A 49 13.50 3.36 7.72
CA GLU A 49 12.53 2.48 7.07
C GLU A 49 12.39 2.77 5.57
N TYR A 50 12.00 1.72 4.82
CA TYR A 50 11.60 1.82 3.42
C TYR A 50 10.09 1.94 3.30
N VAL A 51 9.62 2.69 2.30
CA VAL A 51 8.19 2.88 2.05
C VAL A 51 7.83 2.39 0.66
N ILE A 52 6.80 1.53 0.61
CA ILE A 52 6.17 1.07 -0.62
C ILE A 52 4.81 1.76 -0.72
N ILE A 53 4.59 2.52 -1.78
CA ILE A 53 3.25 3.04 -2.11
C ILE A 53 2.62 2.07 -3.09
N ASP A 54 1.56 1.37 -2.64
CA ASP A 54 0.94 0.27 -3.38
C ASP A 54 -0.58 0.46 -3.58
N GLY A 55 -1.04 1.66 -3.47
CA GLY A 55 -2.43 2.05 -3.65
C GLY A 55 -2.63 3.53 -3.43
N LEU A 56 -3.77 3.90 -2.88
CA LEU A 56 -4.08 5.30 -2.61
C LEU A 56 -3.26 5.83 -1.43
N CYS A 57 -2.54 6.94 -1.67
CA CYS A 57 -1.96 7.79 -0.64
C CYS A 57 -2.40 9.23 -0.92
N ALA A 58 -3.38 9.72 -0.17
CA ALA A 58 -4.02 11.02 -0.43
C ALA A 58 -3.87 11.98 0.74
N SER A 59 -3.98 13.29 0.46
CA SER A 59 -3.97 14.34 1.49
C SER A 59 -2.68 14.31 2.32
N ALA A 60 -2.77 14.34 3.65
CA ALA A 60 -1.61 14.31 4.55
C ALA A 60 -0.71 13.06 4.38
N CYS A 61 -1.24 11.93 3.85
CA CYS A 61 -0.42 10.78 3.49
C CYS A 61 0.73 11.17 2.55
N THR A 62 0.52 12.10 1.63
CA THR A 62 1.53 12.51 0.64
C THR A 62 2.74 13.25 1.23
N ILE A 63 2.71 13.61 2.53
CA ILE A 63 3.87 14.16 3.26
C ILE A 63 5.04 13.17 3.24
N VAL A 64 4.77 11.87 3.10
CA VAL A 64 5.79 10.82 2.92
C VAL A 64 6.84 11.19 1.87
N LEU A 65 6.43 11.85 0.79
CA LEU A 65 7.28 12.22 -0.34
C LEU A 65 8.39 13.22 0.00
N GLY A 66 8.18 14.04 1.01
CA GLY A 66 9.16 15.02 1.49
C GLY A 66 9.84 14.61 2.79
N ALA A 67 9.19 13.76 3.58
CA ALA A 67 9.72 13.33 4.86
C ALA A 67 10.72 12.16 4.71
N ILE A 68 10.43 11.21 3.84
CA ILE A 68 11.27 10.02 3.60
C ILE A 68 12.26 10.31 2.46
N PRO A 69 13.53 9.89 2.55
CA PRO A 69 14.48 10.00 1.44
C PRO A 69 13.96 9.34 0.18
N HIS A 70 14.16 10.00 -0.96
CA HIS A 70 13.61 9.58 -2.26
C HIS A 70 14.03 8.15 -2.66
N ASP A 71 15.25 7.74 -2.34
CA ASP A 71 15.81 6.42 -2.62
C ASP A 71 15.19 5.31 -1.76
N LYS A 72 14.51 5.68 -0.67
CA LYS A 72 13.77 4.77 0.22
C LYS A 72 12.28 4.66 -0.09
N ILE A 73 11.81 5.34 -1.13
CA ILE A 73 10.42 5.24 -1.61
C ILE A 73 10.40 4.51 -2.94
N CYS A 74 9.52 3.53 -3.08
CA CYS A 74 9.16 2.95 -4.37
C CYS A 74 7.65 2.91 -4.55
N VAL A 75 7.20 2.80 -5.80
CA VAL A 75 5.78 2.79 -6.16
C VAL A 75 5.44 1.55 -6.98
N THR A 76 4.29 0.94 -6.70
CA THR A 76 3.75 -0.16 -7.53
C THR A 76 2.94 0.39 -8.70
N SER A 77 2.48 -0.48 -9.57
CA SER A 77 1.54 -0.13 -10.65
C SER A 77 0.19 0.39 -10.14
N HIS A 78 -0.18 0.05 -8.90
CA HIS A 78 -1.44 0.47 -8.25
C HIS A 78 -1.34 1.83 -7.56
N ALA A 79 -0.12 2.36 -7.39
CA ALA A 79 0.12 3.58 -6.63
C ALA A 79 -0.60 4.78 -7.23
N THR A 80 -1.29 5.52 -6.38
CA THR A 80 -2.00 6.75 -6.71
C THR A 80 -1.80 7.77 -5.61
N LEU A 81 -1.25 8.93 -5.95
CA LEU A 81 -1.05 10.04 -5.02
C LEU A 81 -2.15 11.09 -5.22
N GLY A 82 -2.81 11.50 -4.13
CA GLY A 82 -3.88 12.49 -4.16
C GLY A 82 -3.49 13.77 -3.43
N PHE A 83 -3.53 14.91 -4.11
CA PHE A 83 -3.13 16.21 -3.58
C PHE A 83 -4.30 17.19 -3.58
N HIS A 84 -4.51 17.90 -2.49
CA HIS A 84 -5.48 18.99 -2.36
C HIS A 84 -5.04 20.02 -1.32
N ALA A 85 -5.72 21.16 -1.26
CA ALA A 85 -5.48 22.17 -0.25
C ALA A 85 -5.84 21.67 1.16
N ALA A 86 -5.07 22.06 2.15
CA ALA A 86 -5.42 21.82 3.54
C ALA A 86 -6.70 22.57 3.92
N TRP A 87 -7.45 22.01 4.87
CA TRP A 87 -8.70 22.59 5.34
C TRP A 87 -8.89 22.32 6.83
N ASP A 88 -9.67 23.21 7.46
CA ASP A 88 -10.14 23.10 8.83
C ASP A 88 -11.66 23.05 8.87
N PHE A 89 -12.20 22.65 10.01
CA PHE A 89 -13.64 22.78 10.28
C PHE A 89 -13.97 24.21 10.68
N GLY A 90 -14.82 24.85 9.88
CA GLY A 90 -15.44 26.13 10.25
C GLY A 90 -16.51 25.96 11.34
N ALA A 91 -17.07 27.10 11.80
CA ALA A 91 -18.05 27.15 12.87
C ALA A 91 -19.29 26.25 12.68
N ASN A 92 -19.63 25.94 11.42
CA ASN A 92 -20.79 25.11 11.07
C ASN A 92 -20.38 23.66 10.69
N GLY A 93 -19.19 23.20 11.05
CA GLY A 93 -18.66 21.88 10.66
C GLY A 93 -18.31 21.74 9.17
N ARG A 94 -18.38 22.84 8.39
CA ARG A 94 -18.03 22.83 6.96
C ARG A 94 -16.51 22.92 6.80
N ALA A 95 -15.97 22.19 5.84
CA ALA A 95 -14.57 22.31 5.47
C ALA A 95 -14.29 23.70 4.89
N ILE A 96 -13.33 24.41 5.47
CA ILE A 96 -12.84 25.72 5.02
C ILE A 96 -11.36 25.56 4.68
N THR A 97 -10.97 25.97 3.46
CA THR A 97 -9.56 25.94 3.06
C THR A 97 -8.72 26.78 4.02
N ASN A 98 -7.62 26.21 4.49
CA ASN A 98 -6.61 26.89 5.28
C ASN A 98 -5.40 27.21 4.37
N PRO A 99 -5.22 28.47 3.93
CA PRO A 99 -4.13 28.84 3.03
C PRO A 99 -2.74 28.64 3.64
N GLU A 100 -2.58 28.92 4.93
CA GLU A 100 -1.31 28.79 5.63
C GLU A 100 -0.87 27.32 5.73
N ALA A 101 -1.78 26.44 6.17
CA ALA A 101 -1.52 25.00 6.21
C ALA A 101 -1.32 24.42 4.81
N THR A 102 -2.00 24.96 3.79
CA THR A 102 -1.79 24.59 2.38
C THR A 102 -0.38 24.95 1.91
N GLN A 103 0.08 26.16 2.23
CA GLN A 103 1.42 26.61 1.87
C GLN A 103 2.50 25.80 2.60
N MET A 104 2.29 25.50 3.88
CA MET A 104 3.17 24.64 4.67
C MET A 104 3.25 23.24 4.03
N LEU A 105 2.11 22.61 3.73
CA LEU A 105 2.04 21.31 3.08
C LEU A 105 2.78 21.32 1.73
N TYR A 106 2.52 22.33 0.89
CA TYR A 106 3.18 22.49 -0.41
C TYR A 106 4.70 22.59 -0.28
N SER A 107 5.20 23.32 0.73
CA SER A 107 6.64 23.48 0.97
C SER A 107 7.34 22.17 1.35
N MET A 108 6.64 21.21 1.93
CA MET A 108 7.17 19.89 2.30
C MET A 108 7.44 19.01 1.09
N TYR A 109 6.80 19.24 -0.05
CA TYR A 109 6.99 18.38 -1.22
C TYR A 109 8.33 18.62 -1.91
N PRO A 110 8.97 17.56 -2.48
CA PRO A 110 10.15 17.71 -3.31
C PRO A 110 9.86 18.50 -4.59
N SER A 111 10.88 19.17 -5.14
CA SER A 111 10.73 20.07 -6.30
C SER A 111 10.01 19.47 -7.51
N PRO A 112 10.23 18.19 -7.89
CA PRO A 112 9.48 17.59 -9.01
C PRO A 112 7.97 17.51 -8.74
N ILE A 113 7.57 17.19 -7.52
CA ILE A 113 6.15 17.12 -7.10
C ILE A 113 5.55 18.53 -7.08
N ARG A 114 6.23 19.52 -6.49
CA ARG A 114 5.76 20.92 -6.51
C ARG A 114 5.54 21.43 -7.92
N ARG A 115 6.46 21.15 -8.84
CA ARG A 115 6.35 21.52 -10.25
C ARG A 115 5.13 20.86 -10.90
N TRP A 116 4.93 19.57 -10.65
CA TRP A 116 3.79 18.82 -11.17
C TRP A 116 2.45 19.40 -10.67
N ILE A 117 2.36 19.76 -9.37
CA ILE A 117 1.20 20.41 -8.76
C ILE A 117 0.94 21.79 -9.38
N SER A 118 1.99 22.63 -9.50
CA SER A 118 1.87 23.98 -10.05
C SER A 118 1.35 23.99 -11.50
N GLN A 119 1.78 23.03 -12.32
CA GLN A 119 1.30 22.86 -13.70
C GLN A 119 -0.20 22.51 -13.78
N ARG A 120 -0.82 22.14 -12.65
CA ARG A 120 -2.25 21.78 -12.53
C ARG A 120 -3.07 22.79 -11.74
N GLY A 121 -2.55 24.01 -11.58
CA GLY A 121 -3.23 25.09 -10.87
C GLY A 121 -3.02 25.13 -9.37
N GLY A 122 -2.03 24.37 -8.85
CA GLY A 122 -1.70 24.37 -7.43
C GLY A 122 -2.58 23.44 -6.60
N LEU A 123 -2.46 23.56 -5.28
CA LEU A 123 -3.32 22.87 -4.32
C LEU A 123 -4.63 23.64 -4.17
N THR A 124 -5.72 23.03 -4.57
CA THR A 124 -7.09 23.57 -4.45
C THR A 124 -7.96 22.62 -3.61
N PRO A 125 -9.18 23.01 -3.21
CA PRO A 125 -10.10 22.08 -2.55
C PRO A 125 -10.39 20.81 -3.36
N ARG A 126 -10.31 20.89 -4.69
CA ARG A 126 -10.46 19.72 -5.57
C ARG A 126 -9.18 18.92 -5.59
N MET A 127 -9.29 17.61 -5.33
CA MET A 127 -8.17 16.70 -5.38
C MET A 127 -7.67 16.47 -6.82
N ILE A 128 -6.35 16.49 -7.00
CA ILE A 128 -5.67 16.11 -8.24
C ILE A 128 -4.85 14.84 -7.97
N PHE A 129 -4.79 13.93 -8.96
CA PHE A 129 -4.17 12.63 -8.81
C PHE A 129 -2.95 12.47 -9.71
N LEU A 130 -1.85 11.95 -9.13
CA LEU A 130 -0.63 11.56 -9.83
C LEU A 130 -0.51 10.03 -9.75
N HIS A 131 -0.55 9.37 -10.89
CA HIS A 131 -0.50 7.91 -10.99
C HIS A 131 0.10 7.44 -12.32
N GLY A 132 0.23 6.12 -12.48
CA GLY A 132 0.68 5.49 -13.73
C GLY A 132 2.06 5.98 -14.18
N ARG A 133 2.27 6.12 -15.48
CA ARG A 133 3.57 6.50 -16.07
C ARG A 133 4.12 7.82 -15.52
N ALA A 134 3.26 8.80 -15.23
CA ALA A 134 3.70 10.08 -14.69
C ALA A 134 4.30 9.95 -13.28
N LEU A 135 3.76 9.06 -12.43
CA LEU A 135 4.30 8.76 -11.12
C LEU A 135 5.59 7.93 -11.23
N GLN A 136 5.61 6.91 -12.09
CA GLN A 136 6.78 6.05 -12.32
C GLN A 136 7.98 6.81 -12.92
N ALA A 137 7.74 7.94 -13.60
CA ALA A 137 8.81 8.82 -14.04
C ALA A 137 9.47 9.60 -12.89
N LEU A 138 8.82 9.69 -11.74
CA LEU A 138 9.31 10.43 -10.56
C LEU A 138 9.84 9.51 -9.46
N TYR A 139 9.33 8.29 -9.35
CA TYR A 139 9.71 7.30 -8.33
C TYR A 139 9.99 5.95 -8.97
N LYS A 140 11.01 5.25 -8.48
CA LYS A 140 11.36 3.92 -8.97
C LYS A 140 10.23 2.92 -8.70
N PRO A 141 9.99 1.95 -9.60
CA PRO A 141 9.04 0.87 -9.35
C PRO A 141 9.54 -0.04 -8.23
N CYS A 142 8.60 -0.58 -7.44
CA CYS A 142 8.92 -1.63 -6.46
C CYS A 142 9.09 -2.96 -7.19
N TYR A 143 10.18 -3.68 -6.91
CA TYR A 143 10.43 -5.01 -7.49
C TYR A 143 9.53 -6.12 -6.91
N ILE A 144 8.64 -5.79 -5.99
CA ILE A 144 7.75 -6.75 -5.31
C ILE A 144 6.68 -7.30 -6.26
N ASP A 145 6.33 -6.56 -7.31
CA ASP A 145 5.32 -6.99 -8.29
C ASP A 145 5.73 -8.25 -9.06
N ALA A 146 7.03 -8.51 -9.20
CA ALA A 146 7.54 -9.69 -9.91
C ALA A 146 7.46 -10.99 -9.08
N GLN A 147 7.47 -10.91 -7.76
CA GLN A 147 7.42 -12.07 -6.87
C GLN A 147 6.00 -12.45 -6.45
N ALA A 148 5.08 -11.47 -6.39
CA ALA A 148 3.68 -11.73 -6.08
C ALA A 148 2.91 -12.35 -7.26
N SER A 149 3.44 -12.27 -8.48
CA SER A 149 2.84 -12.81 -9.71
C SER A 149 3.34 -14.21 -10.10
N GLN A 150 4.24 -14.81 -9.34
CA GLN A 150 4.58 -16.21 -9.55
C GLN A 150 3.46 -17.07 -8.95
N PRO A 151 2.65 -17.78 -9.76
CA PRO A 151 1.77 -18.80 -9.23
C PRO A 151 2.68 -19.82 -8.52
N SER A 152 2.35 -20.11 -7.26
CA SER A 152 2.99 -21.16 -6.50
C SER A 152 2.95 -22.44 -7.35
N HIS A 153 4.08 -22.85 -7.89
CA HIS A 153 4.23 -24.14 -8.51
C HIS A 153 4.08 -25.17 -7.38
N VAL A 154 2.83 -25.57 -7.13
CA VAL A 154 2.54 -26.80 -6.41
C VAL A 154 2.96 -27.92 -7.37
N PRO A 155 3.98 -28.72 -7.03
CA PRO A 155 4.30 -29.87 -7.86
C PRO A 155 3.07 -30.77 -7.91
N PRO A 156 2.71 -31.35 -9.08
CA PRO A 156 1.57 -32.22 -9.18
C PRO A 156 1.78 -33.41 -8.23
N SER A 157 0.88 -33.52 -7.25
CA SER A 157 0.78 -34.69 -6.38
C SER A 157 0.54 -35.90 -7.28
N SER A 158 1.42 -36.89 -7.18
CA SER A 158 1.28 -38.18 -7.86
C SER A 158 -0.10 -38.78 -7.59
N PRO A 159 -0.76 -39.39 -8.61
CA PRO A 159 -2.08 -39.95 -8.39
C PRO A 159 -1.97 -41.18 -7.47
N PRO A 160 -2.91 -41.36 -6.55
CA PRO A 160 -2.98 -42.59 -5.77
C PRO A 160 -3.43 -43.75 -6.66
N SER A 161 -2.69 -44.81 -6.58
CA SER A 161 -2.94 -46.10 -7.22
C SER A 161 -4.35 -46.60 -6.86
N SER A 162 -5.11 -46.94 -7.88
CA SER A 162 -6.40 -47.66 -7.74
C SER A 162 -6.25 -49.01 -7.06
N PRO A 163 -7.22 -49.43 -6.28
CA PRO A 163 -7.63 -50.82 -6.24
C PRO A 163 -8.96 -51.03 -6.97
N SER A 164 -8.91 -52.04 -7.77
CA SER A 164 -9.96 -52.63 -8.56
C SER A 164 -11.05 -53.29 -7.72
N ASN A 165 -12.27 -53.33 -8.29
CA ASN A 165 -13.37 -54.30 -8.13
C ASN A 165 -14.47 -53.99 -7.10
N ALA A 166 -15.70 -53.82 -7.56
CA ALA A 166 -16.75 -54.79 -7.67
C ALA A 166 -18.12 -54.14 -7.91
N GLN A 167 -18.78 -54.66 -8.94
CA GLN A 167 -20.17 -54.63 -9.33
C GLN A 167 -21.21 -54.45 -8.21
N ALA A 168 -22.30 -53.64 -8.46
CA ALA A 168 -23.64 -54.14 -8.58
C ALA A 168 -24.72 -53.00 -8.69
N ALA A 169 -25.53 -53.12 -9.76
CA ALA A 169 -26.96 -52.88 -9.84
C ALA A 169 -27.60 -51.51 -9.53
N ALA A 170 -28.21 -50.98 -10.58
CA ALA A 170 -29.35 -50.04 -10.56
C ALA A 170 -30.62 -50.74 -10.02
N PRO A 171 -31.73 -50.03 -9.67
CA PRO A 171 -32.61 -49.40 -10.65
C PRO A 171 -33.34 -48.06 -10.27
N ALA A 172 -33.72 -47.37 -11.35
CA ALA A 172 -34.98 -46.65 -11.64
C ALA A 172 -35.49 -45.47 -10.76
N ALA A 173 -35.76 -44.42 -11.50
CA ALA A 173 -36.47 -43.17 -11.20
C ALA A 173 -37.96 -43.41 -10.75
N PRO A 174 -38.71 -42.35 -10.32
CA PRO A 174 -39.32 -41.45 -11.29
C PRO A 174 -39.36 -39.93 -10.93
N ALA A 175 -39.59 -39.18 -11.99
CA ALA A 175 -39.87 -37.78 -12.08
C ALA A 175 -41.19 -37.36 -11.41
N LEU A 176 -41.29 -36.10 -10.99
CA LEU A 176 -42.47 -35.25 -11.12
C LEU A 176 -42.12 -33.77 -10.92
N SER A 177 -42.34 -33.01 -11.94
CA SER A 177 -42.57 -31.56 -12.02
C SER A 177 -44.11 -31.37 -12.06
N PRO A 178 -44.71 -30.19 -12.10
CA PRO A 178 -44.38 -28.79 -11.82
C PRO A 178 -45.46 -28.03 -11.02
N ALA A 179 -45.37 -26.73 -10.85
CA ALA A 179 -46.39 -25.69 -10.90
C ALA A 179 -46.00 -24.55 -9.95
N ALA A 180 -45.70 -23.39 -10.42
CA ALA A 180 -46.52 -22.29 -10.95
C ALA A 180 -47.24 -21.47 -9.87
N ALA A 181 -47.02 -20.20 -9.97
CA ALA A 181 -47.97 -19.10 -9.89
C ALA A 181 -47.64 -17.97 -8.90
N LYS A 182 -47.29 -16.82 -9.48
CA LYS A 182 -48.02 -15.51 -9.46
C LYS A 182 -48.05 -14.71 -8.15
N ALA A 183 -47.42 -13.55 -8.16
CA ALA A 183 -47.98 -12.21 -8.46
C ALA A 183 -48.45 -11.41 -7.23
N SER A 184 -48.15 -10.17 -7.29
CA SER A 184 -48.78 -8.90 -6.90
C SER A 184 -48.04 -8.16 -5.79
N ALA A 185 -47.40 -7.02 -6.07
CA ALA A 185 -47.85 -5.65 -6.35
C ALA A 185 -48.28 -4.87 -5.08
N SER A 186 -47.72 -3.66 -5.04
CA SER A 186 -48.21 -2.41 -4.40
C SER A 186 -47.98 -2.22 -2.89
N HIS A 187 -47.19 -1.32 -2.50
CA HIS A 187 -47.42 0.10 -2.19
C HIS A 187 -46.08 0.84 -2.03
#